data_270b6afe68125ef2648756c438e32c01
#
_entry.id   270b6afe68125ef2648756c438e32c01
#
_cell.length_a   1.000
_cell.length_b   1.000
_cell.length_c   1.000
_cell.angle_alpha   90.00
_cell.angle_beta   90.00
_cell.angle_gamma   90.00
#
_symmetry.space_group_name_H-M   'P 1'
#
loop_
_entity.id
_entity.type
_entity.pdbx_description
1 polymer ?
#
loop_
_entity_poly.entity_id
_entity_poly.type
_entity_poly.pdbx_seq_one_letter_code
_entity_poly.pdbx_strand_id
1 'polypeptide(L)'
;QRIRRGEAMSAADYIDLVHARAHWIARVQAEMAGYDALLSPTVPMVAPPLAPLVDNDKRFFAINTLMLRNASPVNMLDGCALSLPCHAPGQMPVGLMVWGPAMADDAVLGVSLEIEAALAAGLAPATGR
;
A
#
# COMPACT_ATOMS: atom_id res chain seq x y z
N GLN A 1 19.86 -9.16 -6.47
CA GLN A 1 20.39 -8.62 -5.19
C GLN A 1 19.45 -8.89 -4.00
N ARG A 2 18.10 -8.73 -4.14
CA ARG A 2 17.14 -8.93 -3.02
C ARG A 2 17.14 -10.36 -2.48
N ILE A 3 17.12 -11.36 -3.36
CA ILE A 3 17.13 -12.80 -2.99
C ILE A 3 18.38 -13.15 -2.21
N ARG A 4 19.55 -12.65 -2.62
CA ARG A 4 20.83 -12.91 -1.95
C ARG A 4 20.93 -12.40 -0.52
N ARG A 5 20.07 -11.44 -0.12
CA ARG A 5 20.02 -11.00 1.28
C ARG A 5 19.49 -12.08 2.23
N GLY A 6 18.76 -13.08 1.70
CA GLY A 6 18.31 -14.24 2.47
C GLY A 6 19.36 -15.32 2.68
N GLU A 7 20.51 -15.27 1.98
CA GLU A 7 21.56 -16.31 2.09
C GLU A 7 22.14 -16.41 3.52
N ALA A 8 22.13 -15.31 4.27
CA ALA A 8 22.64 -15.28 5.64
C ALA A 8 21.60 -15.71 6.70
N MET A 9 20.35 -15.94 6.32
CA MET A 9 19.29 -16.35 7.23
C MET A 9 19.39 -17.85 7.49
N SER A 10 19.47 -18.25 8.76
CA SER A 10 19.42 -19.65 9.15
C SER A 10 17.99 -20.22 9.03
N ALA A 11 17.86 -21.54 9.03
CA ALA A 11 16.55 -22.19 9.08
C ALA A 11 15.79 -21.85 10.37
N ALA A 12 16.49 -21.70 11.50
CA ALA A 12 15.90 -21.28 12.76
C ALA A 12 15.33 -19.85 12.66
N ASP A 13 16.09 -18.90 12.13
CA ASP A 13 15.62 -17.54 11.93
C ASP A 13 14.38 -17.48 11.02
N TYR A 14 14.34 -18.33 10.00
CA TYR A 14 13.18 -18.42 9.11
C TYR A 14 11.93 -18.94 9.82
N ILE A 15 12.08 -19.97 10.65
CA ILE A 15 10.99 -20.52 11.46
C ILE A 15 10.46 -19.45 12.43
N ASP A 16 11.35 -18.75 13.11
CA ASP A 16 10.99 -17.68 14.04
C ASP A 16 10.28 -16.52 13.31
N LEU A 17 10.74 -16.17 12.10
CA LEU A 17 10.09 -15.16 11.26
C LEU A 17 8.67 -15.57 10.87
N VAL A 18 8.44 -16.84 10.51
CA VAL A 18 7.11 -17.36 10.16
C VAL A 18 6.16 -17.28 11.36
N HIS A 19 6.62 -17.67 12.55
CA HIS A 19 5.84 -17.58 13.78
C HIS A 19 5.54 -16.11 14.15
N ALA A 20 6.57 -15.25 14.11
CA ALA A 20 6.40 -13.83 14.39
C ALA A 20 5.41 -13.17 13.42
N ARG A 21 5.45 -13.55 12.14
CA ARG A 21 4.49 -13.07 11.14
C ARG A 21 3.06 -13.51 11.48
N ALA A 22 2.84 -14.77 11.84
CA ALA A 22 1.52 -15.28 12.22
C ALA A 22 0.94 -14.49 13.43
N HIS A 23 1.75 -14.25 14.47
CA HIS A 23 1.34 -13.46 15.62
C HIS A 23 1.05 -12.00 15.23
N TRP A 24 1.86 -11.41 14.36
CA TRP A 24 1.64 -10.06 13.87
C TRP A 24 0.33 -9.95 13.08
N ILE A 25 0.03 -10.90 12.18
CA ILE A 25 -1.23 -10.96 11.42
C ILE A 25 -2.42 -11.01 12.38
N ALA A 26 -2.41 -11.92 13.35
CA ALA A 26 -3.50 -12.05 14.32
C ALA A 26 -3.75 -10.75 15.11
N ARG A 27 -2.68 -10.06 15.51
CA ARG A 27 -2.77 -8.77 16.21
C ARG A 27 -3.35 -7.69 15.31
N VAL A 28 -2.86 -7.56 14.08
CA VAL A 28 -3.37 -6.54 13.14
C VAL A 28 -4.84 -6.78 12.82
N GLN A 29 -5.24 -8.04 12.59
CA GLN A 29 -6.65 -8.39 12.36
C GLN A 29 -7.53 -8.04 13.55
N ALA A 30 -7.05 -8.24 14.79
CA ALA A 30 -7.78 -7.84 15.99
C ALA A 30 -7.95 -6.30 16.08
N GLU A 31 -6.93 -5.54 15.73
CA GLU A 31 -6.98 -4.07 15.67
C GLU A 31 -7.92 -3.55 14.56
N MET A 32 -8.08 -4.33 13.50
CA MET A 32 -8.99 -4.01 12.39
C MET A 32 -10.46 -4.36 12.70
N ALA A 33 -10.72 -5.10 13.77
CA ALA A 33 -12.08 -5.51 14.13
C ALA A 33 -12.98 -4.28 14.35
N GLY A 34 -14.12 -4.25 13.65
CA GLY A 34 -15.06 -3.13 13.68
C GLY A 34 -14.85 -2.04 12.63
N TYR A 35 -13.86 -2.19 11.77
CA TYR A 35 -13.66 -1.36 10.59
C TYR A 35 -13.93 -2.16 9.31
N ASP A 36 -14.58 -1.55 8.32
CA ASP A 36 -14.87 -2.19 7.03
C ASP A 36 -13.63 -2.26 6.14
N ALA A 37 -12.75 -1.26 6.22
CA ALA A 37 -11.46 -1.21 5.54
C ALA A 37 -10.54 -0.19 6.21
N LEU A 38 -9.24 -0.25 5.88
CA LEU A 38 -8.27 0.76 6.26
C LEU A 38 -7.87 1.61 5.05
N LEU A 39 -7.53 2.86 5.30
CA LEU A 39 -7.14 3.83 4.28
C LEU A 39 -5.70 4.28 4.48
N SER A 40 -4.96 4.38 3.41
CA SER A 40 -3.62 4.98 3.41
C SER A 40 -3.26 5.52 2.02
N PRO A 41 -2.28 6.43 1.89
CA PRO A 41 -1.71 6.70 0.58
C PRO A 41 -1.15 5.40 -0.02
N THR A 42 -1.39 5.16 -1.32
CA THR A 42 -0.84 3.97 -2.01
C THR A 42 0.68 3.96 -1.94
N VAL A 43 1.29 5.10 -2.19
CA VAL A 43 2.74 5.33 -2.08
C VAL A 43 3.01 6.61 -1.31
N PRO A 44 4.17 6.75 -0.64
CA PRO A 44 4.45 7.87 0.26
C PRO A 44 4.87 9.16 -0.46
N MET A 45 4.98 9.15 -1.79
CA MET A 45 5.41 10.30 -2.58
C MET A 45 4.90 10.20 -4.01
N VAL A 46 4.80 11.32 -4.71
CA VAL A 46 4.57 11.34 -6.15
C VAL A 46 5.78 10.77 -6.91
N ALA A 47 5.56 10.34 -8.17
CA ALA A 47 6.62 9.78 -8.99
C ALA A 47 7.81 10.77 -9.11
N PRO A 48 9.04 10.36 -8.73
CA PRO A 48 10.20 11.22 -8.86
C PRO A 48 10.67 11.30 -10.31
N PRO A 49 11.45 12.34 -10.68
CA PRO A 49 12.10 12.40 -11.98
C PRO A 49 12.98 11.17 -12.23
N LEU A 50 12.90 10.61 -13.43
CA LEU A 50 13.63 9.38 -13.79
C LEU A 50 15.14 9.62 -13.94
N ALA A 51 15.55 10.73 -14.56
CA ALA A 51 16.93 10.99 -14.90
C ALA A 51 17.94 10.83 -13.74
N PRO A 52 17.67 11.29 -12.51
CA PRO A 52 18.60 11.09 -11.39
C PRO A 52 18.68 9.65 -10.88
N LEU A 53 17.86 8.72 -11.41
CA LEU A 53 17.78 7.32 -10.95
C LEU A 53 18.41 6.35 -11.91
N VAL A 54 18.56 6.71 -13.20
CA VAL A 54 19.02 5.81 -14.28
C VAL A 54 20.43 5.30 -14.03
N ASP A 55 21.35 6.17 -13.63
CA ASP A 55 22.77 5.84 -13.45
C ASP A 55 23.20 5.86 -11.97
N ASN A 56 22.26 5.72 -11.04
CA ASN A 56 22.54 5.77 -9.61
C ASN A 56 21.77 4.68 -8.84
N ASP A 57 22.33 3.48 -8.83
CA ASP A 57 21.76 2.32 -8.14
C ASP A 57 21.39 2.61 -6.67
N LYS A 58 22.28 3.30 -5.94
CA LYS A 58 22.04 3.62 -4.53
C LYS A 58 20.76 4.46 -4.36
N ARG A 59 20.60 5.49 -5.19
CA ARG A 59 19.42 6.37 -5.16
C ARG A 59 18.18 5.62 -5.64
N PHE A 60 18.31 4.82 -6.70
CA PHE A 60 17.23 3.97 -7.18
C PHE A 60 16.72 3.03 -6.08
N PHE A 61 17.60 2.29 -5.41
CA PHE A 61 17.19 1.37 -4.35
C PHE A 61 16.59 2.08 -3.14
N ALA A 62 17.08 3.26 -2.78
CA ALA A 62 16.50 4.06 -1.69
C ALA A 62 15.06 4.49 -2.02
N ILE A 63 14.84 5.06 -3.19
CA ILE A 63 13.52 5.48 -3.66
C ILE A 63 12.58 4.27 -3.81
N ASN A 64 13.05 3.18 -4.44
CA ASN A 64 12.25 1.98 -4.62
C ASN A 64 11.83 1.35 -3.26
N THR A 65 12.71 1.36 -2.25
CA THR A 65 12.37 0.90 -0.91
C THR A 65 11.31 1.80 -0.27
N LEU A 66 11.44 3.11 -0.44
CA LEU A 66 10.46 4.08 0.05
C LEU A 66 9.09 3.88 -0.63
N MET A 67 9.06 3.71 -1.95
CA MET A 67 7.81 3.50 -2.70
C MET A 67 7.04 2.24 -2.26
N LEU A 68 7.73 1.19 -1.83
CA LEU A 68 7.12 -0.05 -1.36
C LEU A 68 6.64 0.01 0.10
N ARG A 69 6.96 1.07 0.83
CA ARG A 69 6.72 1.17 2.28
C ARG A 69 5.27 0.91 2.67
N ASN A 70 4.32 1.52 1.95
CA ASN A 70 2.91 1.46 2.33
C ASN A 70 2.24 0.13 1.91
N ALA A 71 2.64 -0.45 0.77
CA ALA A 71 2.12 -1.73 0.31
C ALA A 71 2.72 -2.94 1.07
N SER A 72 3.91 -2.80 1.65
CA SER A 72 4.59 -3.91 2.33
C SER A 72 3.80 -4.49 3.52
N PRO A 73 3.19 -3.69 4.42
CA PRO A 73 2.35 -4.23 5.49
C PRO A 73 1.15 -5.03 4.97
N VAL A 74 0.51 -4.59 3.88
CA VAL A 74 -0.61 -5.32 3.28
C VAL A 74 -0.16 -6.67 2.75
N ASN A 75 1.00 -6.73 2.07
CA ASN A 75 1.61 -7.99 1.64
C ASN A 75 1.98 -8.90 2.81
N MET A 76 2.49 -8.34 3.91
CA MET A 76 2.82 -9.11 5.13
C MET A 76 1.58 -9.67 5.81
N LEU A 77 0.44 -8.99 5.68
CA LEU A 77 -0.86 -9.38 6.23
C LEU A 77 -1.55 -10.48 5.41
N ASP A 78 -1.06 -10.83 4.22
CA ASP A 78 -1.78 -11.55 3.17
C ASP A 78 -3.09 -10.82 2.77
N GLY A 79 -3.13 -9.50 2.99
CA GLY A 79 -4.31 -8.68 2.79
C GLY A 79 -4.60 -8.39 1.33
N CYS A 80 -5.79 -7.87 1.10
CA CYS A 80 -6.22 -7.35 -0.19
C CYS A 80 -6.23 -5.82 -0.19
N ALA A 81 -5.99 -5.21 -1.34
CA ALA A 81 -5.99 -3.76 -1.48
C ALA A 81 -6.36 -3.31 -2.88
N LEU A 82 -6.96 -2.12 -2.96
CA LEU A 82 -7.26 -1.41 -4.20
C LEU A 82 -6.76 0.03 -4.08
N SER A 83 -6.26 0.59 -5.16
CA SER A 83 -5.81 1.99 -5.21
C SER A 83 -6.75 2.81 -6.07
N LEU A 84 -7.37 3.83 -5.48
CA LEU A 84 -8.23 4.78 -6.16
C LEU A 84 -7.46 6.05 -6.52
N PRO A 85 -7.62 6.60 -7.73
CA PRO A 85 -7.06 7.90 -8.05
C PRO A 85 -7.74 9.00 -7.21
N CYS A 86 -6.95 9.84 -6.55
CA CYS A 86 -7.47 10.92 -5.71
C CYS A 86 -6.80 12.29 -5.98
N HIS A 87 -6.26 12.48 -7.17
CA HIS A 87 -5.64 13.71 -7.64
C HIS A 87 -6.57 14.47 -8.58
N ALA A 88 -6.44 15.80 -8.61
CA ALA A 88 -7.18 16.64 -9.54
C ALA A 88 -6.61 16.52 -10.98
N PRO A 89 -7.42 16.80 -12.01
CA PRO A 89 -6.95 16.83 -13.38
C PRO A 89 -5.74 17.76 -13.56
N GLY A 90 -4.71 17.28 -14.26
CA GLY A 90 -3.46 18.00 -14.50
C GLY A 90 -2.43 17.95 -13.36
N GLN A 91 -2.76 17.34 -12.24
CA GLN A 91 -1.80 17.08 -11.15
C GLN A 91 -1.08 15.75 -11.35
N MET A 92 0.06 15.60 -10.64
CA MET A 92 0.76 14.31 -10.59
C MET A 92 -0.14 13.25 -9.94
N PRO A 93 -0.14 12.00 -10.47
CA PRO A 93 -0.96 10.93 -9.95
C PRO A 93 -0.70 10.64 -8.47
N VAL A 94 -1.79 10.61 -7.69
CA VAL A 94 -1.83 10.21 -6.30
C VAL A 94 -2.93 9.18 -6.13
N GLY A 95 -2.64 8.10 -5.39
CA GLY A 95 -3.58 7.02 -5.10
C GLY A 95 -3.92 6.93 -3.62
N LEU A 96 -5.21 6.77 -3.33
CA LEU A 96 -5.73 6.36 -2.04
C LEU A 96 -5.85 4.84 -2.04
N MET A 97 -5.12 4.17 -1.17
CA MET A 97 -5.22 2.73 -1.00
C MET A 97 -6.29 2.40 0.04
N VAL A 98 -7.28 1.61 -0.38
CA VAL A 98 -8.29 0.97 0.47
C VAL A 98 -7.84 -0.47 0.65
N TRP A 99 -7.71 -0.95 1.89
CA TRP A 99 -7.17 -2.27 2.13
C TRP A 99 -7.79 -2.95 3.36
N GLY A 100 -7.73 -4.27 3.37
CA GLY A 100 -8.31 -5.12 4.39
C GLY A 100 -7.49 -6.40 4.63
N PRO A 101 -7.94 -7.26 5.56
CA PRO A 101 -7.32 -8.53 5.83
C PRO A 101 -7.45 -9.51 4.65
N ALA A 102 -6.82 -10.67 4.75
CA ALA A 102 -6.92 -11.72 3.76
C ALA A 102 -8.40 -12.11 3.49
N MET A 103 -8.74 -12.37 2.23
CA MET A 103 -10.07 -12.79 1.79
C MET A 103 -11.20 -11.78 2.01
N ALA A 104 -10.86 -10.50 2.26
CA ALA A 104 -11.84 -9.41 2.39
C ALA A 104 -12.08 -8.63 1.08
N ASP A 105 -11.82 -9.25 -0.07
CA ASP A 105 -11.84 -8.60 -1.38
C ASP A 105 -13.19 -7.93 -1.66
N ASP A 106 -14.30 -8.62 -1.42
CA ASP A 106 -15.66 -8.09 -1.63
C ASP A 106 -15.94 -6.86 -0.77
N ALA A 107 -15.50 -6.86 0.49
CA ALA A 107 -15.66 -5.72 1.39
C ALA A 107 -14.81 -4.53 0.91
N VAL A 108 -13.54 -4.78 0.57
CA VAL A 108 -12.63 -3.74 0.05
C VAL A 108 -13.17 -3.15 -1.26
N LEU A 109 -13.69 -3.98 -2.17
CA LEU A 109 -14.31 -3.51 -3.41
C LEU A 109 -15.57 -2.68 -3.14
N GLY A 110 -16.46 -3.14 -2.25
CA GLY A 110 -17.69 -2.43 -1.89
C GLY A 110 -17.40 -1.04 -1.32
N VAL A 111 -16.53 -0.95 -0.31
CA VAL A 111 -16.10 0.33 0.27
C VAL A 111 -15.42 1.22 -0.76
N SER A 112 -14.61 0.63 -1.66
CA SER A 112 -13.91 1.38 -2.70
C SER A 112 -14.86 2.04 -3.69
N LEU A 113 -15.97 1.39 -4.07
CA LEU A 113 -16.99 1.99 -4.95
C LEU A 113 -17.64 3.23 -4.32
N GLU A 114 -17.95 3.18 -3.03
CA GLU A 114 -18.52 4.32 -2.31
C GLU A 114 -17.50 5.48 -2.19
N ILE A 115 -16.24 5.17 -1.90
CA ILE A 115 -15.17 6.17 -1.83
C ILE A 115 -14.92 6.78 -3.22
N GLU A 116 -14.89 5.98 -4.28
CA GLU A 116 -14.72 6.48 -5.65
C GLU A 116 -15.81 7.47 -6.04
N ALA A 117 -17.08 7.14 -5.73
CA ALA A 117 -18.21 8.04 -5.95
C ALA A 117 -18.08 9.35 -5.16
N ALA A 118 -17.66 9.28 -3.90
CA ALA A 118 -17.43 10.46 -3.07
C ALA A 118 -16.28 11.33 -3.59
N LEU A 119 -15.17 10.72 -4.02
CA LEU A 119 -14.02 11.42 -4.62
C LEU A 119 -14.43 12.12 -5.93
N ALA A 120 -15.19 11.43 -6.79
CA ALA A 120 -15.69 12.02 -8.04
C ALA A 120 -16.58 13.24 -7.79
N ALA A 121 -17.44 13.19 -6.77
CA ALA A 121 -18.28 14.32 -6.37
C ALA A 121 -17.46 15.48 -5.78
N GLY A 122 -16.42 15.18 -4.98
CA GLY A 122 -15.56 16.19 -4.35
C GLY A 122 -14.53 16.82 -5.29
N LEU A 123 -14.14 16.13 -6.36
CA LEU A 123 -13.20 16.60 -7.38
C LEU A 123 -13.92 17.30 -8.56
N ALA A 124 -15.26 17.26 -8.62
CA ALA A 124 -16.01 17.99 -9.61
C ALA A 124 -15.77 19.52 -9.43
N PRO A 125 -15.55 20.27 -10.52
CA PRO A 125 -15.43 21.71 -10.42
C PRO A 125 -16.70 22.28 -9.77
N ALA A 126 -16.52 23.14 -8.77
CA ALA A 126 -17.64 23.85 -8.16
C ALA A 126 -18.40 24.56 -9.29
N THR A 127 -19.60 24.09 -9.63
CA THR A 127 -20.48 24.79 -10.55
C THR A 127 -20.86 26.09 -9.88
N GLY A 128 -20.22 27.19 -10.34
CA GLY A 128 -20.49 28.52 -9.83
C GLY A 128 -21.98 28.83 -9.87
N ARG A 129 -22.49 29.27 -8.74
CA ARG A 129 -23.76 29.99 -8.67
C ARG A 129 -23.54 31.44 -9.03
#